data_599c36fb79e4f69acbaba54a6177a6bb
#
_entry.id   599c36fb79e4f69acbaba54a6177a6bb
#
_cell.length_a   1.000
_cell.length_b   1.000
_cell.length_c   1.000
_cell.angle_alpha   90.00
_cell.angle_beta   90.00
_cell.angle_gamma   90.00
#
_symmetry.space_group_name_H-M   'P 1'
#
loop_
_entity.id
_entity.type
_entity.pdbx_description
1 polymer ?
#
loop_
_entity_poly.entity_id
_entity_poly.type
_entity_poly.pdbx_seq_one_letter_code
_entity_poly.pdbx_strand_id
1 'polypeptide(L)'
;MSTNLVNFMKDRLGMENALAANSVTNWSGTCYITPLIGAFLADAYLGRFWTIASFMIIYILGLGLLTMATSVHGLVPTCTGGTCSPTSGQTAAVFVALYLIALGTGGIKPCVSSFGADQFDEHDALERRSKSSFFNWFYFSINIGALVASSVLVYVQTHVGWSWGFGIPAVVMAIAVGSFFVGTPLYRHQRPGGSPLTRVAQVLVAAARKWSLPLPEDPSALHETADKESGIEGSRKLEHTPQFAFLDRAAIETDSDKKSASSSPAPASSSWRLCTVTQVEELKSVVRLLPIWASGIVFATVYGQMGTLFVLQGNTLDASMGPHFKIPSASLSIFDTLSVIAWVPVYDKLLVPLARSVTGKPRGFTQLQRMGIGLVISIFAMLAAGILELVRLRSIAAHGLYGKKDIIPISIFWQVPQYFVIGAAEVFTFVGQLEFFYDQAPDAMRSMCSALALTTVALGSYLSTLLVTVVSKVTTKGGNVGWIPDNLNVGHLDYFFWLLAALSVANFAVYLVIASWYTYKKTAEDGPAPAEDKLKGEDGRQHEQ
;
A
#
# COMPACT_ATOMS: atom_id res chain seq x y z
N MET A 1 -7.14 13.51 -6.94
CA MET A 1 -7.88 12.96 -8.09
C MET A 1 -8.77 11.78 -7.66
N SER A 2 -8.21 10.74 -7.05
CA SER A 2 -8.96 9.55 -6.61
C SER A 2 -10.11 9.83 -5.65
N THR A 3 -9.93 10.74 -4.71
CA THR A 3 -10.89 11.07 -3.64
C THR A 3 -12.22 11.59 -4.13
N ASN A 4 -12.28 12.25 -5.29
CA ASN A 4 -13.51 12.80 -5.88
C ASN A 4 -14.01 12.01 -7.11
N LEU A 5 -13.34 10.90 -7.45
CA LEU A 5 -13.64 10.13 -8.65
C LEU A 5 -15.02 9.45 -8.57
N VAL A 6 -15.48 9.08 -7.38
CA VAL A 6 -16.83 8.50 -7.19
C VAL A 6 -17.91 9.49 -7.59
N ASN A 7 -17.75 10.78 -7.27
CA ASN A 7 -18.69 11.82 -7.70
C ASN A 7 -18.66 12.01 -9.21
N PHE A 8 -17.47 12.01 -9.83
CA PHE A 8 -17.35 12.06 -11.28
C PHE A 8 -18.09 10.90 -11.98
N MET A 9 -17.94 9.66 -11.48
CA MET A 9 -18.65 8.49 -12.01
C MET A 9 -20.18 8.64 -11.91
N LYS A 10 -20.68 9.24 -10.83
CA LYS A 10 -22.11 9.51 -10.64
C LYS A 10 -22.59 10.67 -11.53
N ASP A 11 -21.91 11.80 -11.45
CA ASP A 11 -22.40 13.06 -12.04
C ASP A 11 -22.26 13.08 -13.57
N ARG A 12 -21.22 12.44 -14.12
CA ARG A 12 -20.90 12.46 -15.55
C ARG A 12 -21.20 11.15 -16.27
N LEU A 13 -21.01 10.01 -15.59
CA LEU A 13 -21.30 8.71 -16.20
C LEU A 13 -22.65 8.12 -15.77
N GLY A 14 -23.41 8.81 -14.92
CA GLY A 14 -24.75 8.39 -14.49
C GLY A 14 -24.77 7.05 -13.74
N MET A 15 -23.66 6.65 -13.12
CA MET A 15 -23.55 5.37 -12.43
C MET A 15 -24.28 5.39 -11.09
N GLU A 16 -24.90 4.26 -10.73
CA GLU A 16 -25.44 4.02 -9.40
C GLU A 16 -24.33 3.99 -8.34
N ASN A 17 -24.68 4.26 -7.08
CA ASN A 17 -23.74 4.37 -5.97
C ASN A 17 -22.82 3.15 -5.83
N ALA A 18 -23.39 1.94 -5.85
CA ALA A 18 -22.61 0.70 -5.73
C ALA A 18 -21.66 0.49 -6.92
N LEU A 19 -22.13 0.77 -8.15
CA LEU A 19 -21.33 0.64 -9.35
C LEU A 19 -20.20 1.69 -9.41
N ALA A 20 -20.49 2.94 -9.03
CA ALA A 20 -19.51 4.00 -8.95
C ALA A 20 -18.42 3.69 -7.91
N ALA A 21 -18.81 3.24 -6.70
CA ALA A 21 -17.89 2.82 -5.65
C ALA A 21 -16.99 1.65 -6.12
N ASN A 22 -17.59 0.62 -6.73
CA ASN A 22 -16.85 -0.53 -7.26
C ASN A 22 -15.87 -0.14 -8.37
N SER A 23 -16.27 0.76 -9.27
CA SER A 23 -15.41 1.24 -10.36
C SER A 23 -14.19 1.98 -9.83
N VAL A 24 -14.36 2.83 -8.82
CA VAL A 24 -13.28 3.57 -8.17
C VAL A 24 -12.36 2.64 -7.39
N THR A 25 -12.90 1.69 -6.63
CA THR A 25 -12.08 0.73 -5.86
C THR A 25 -11.31 -0.22 -6.76
N ASN A 26 -11.89 -0.70 -7.86
CA ASN A 26 -11.20 -1.54 -8.84
C ASN A 26 -10.06 -0.77 -9.53
N TRP A 27 -10.30 0.47 -9.93
CA TRP A 27 -9.27 1.33 -10.48
C TRP A 27 -8.14 1.58 -9.46
N SER A 28 -8.51 1.92 -8.23
CA SER A 28 -7.55 2.11 -7.14
C SER A 28 -6.73 0.84 -6.89
N GLY A 29 -7.38 -0.33 -6.82
CA GLY A 29 -6.72 -1.62 -6.68
C GLY A 29 -5.70 -1.86 -7.80
N THR A 30 -6.06 -1.54 -9.05
CA THR A 30 -5.13 -1.65 -10.18
C THR A 30 -3.92 -0.74 -10.01
N CYS A 31 -4.08 0.50 -9.49
CA CYS A 31 -2.96 1.41 -9.17
C CYS A 31 -1.98 0.86 -8.11
N TYR A 32 -2.38 -0.16 -7.36
CA TYR A 32 -1.55 -0.81 -6.33
C TYR A 32 -1.07 -2.21 -6.70
N ILE A 33 -1.61 -2.83 -7.77
CA ILE A 33 -1.08 -4.09 -8.30
C ILE A 33 -0.05 -3.87 -9.41
N THR A 34 -0.21 -2.83 -10.22
CA THR A 34 0.74 -2.47 -11.29
C THR A 34 2.17 -2.17 -10.81
N PRO A 35 2.44 -1.72 -9.56
CA PRO A 35 3.78 -1.63 -9.00
C PRO A 35 4.60 -2.92 -9.04
N LEU A 36 3.97 -4.09 -9.00
CA LEU A 36 4.68 -5.37 -9.21
C LEU A 36 5.32 -5.45 -10.58
N ILE A 37 4.60 -5.00 -11.61
CA ILE A 37 5.09 -4.99 -13.00
C ILE A 37 6.25 -3.99 -13.13
N GLY A 38 6.06 -2.77 -12.59
CA GLY A 38 7.08 -1.73 -12.65
C GLY A 38 8.36 -2.11 -11.88
N ALA A 39 8.23 -2.64 -10.67
CA ALA A 39 9.38 -3.11 -9.89
C ALA A 39 10.13 -4.26 -10.60
N PHE A 40 9.39 -5.22 -11.15
CA PHE A 40 9.98 -6.31 -11.92
C PHE A 40 10.76 -5.80 -13.14
N LEU A 41 10.17 -4.89 -13.94
CA LEU A 41 10.84 -4.32 -15.11
C LEU A 41 12.07 -3.49 -14.72
N ALA A 42 11.99 -2.76 -13.60
CA ALA A 42 13.09 -1.94 -13.11
C ALA A 42 14.27 -2.79 -12.62
N ASP A 43 14.00 -3.82 -11.82
CA ASP A 43 15.05 -4.62 -11.19
C ASP A 43 15.63 -5.67 -12.15
N ALA A 44 14.82 -6.19 -13.12
CA ALA A 44 15.26 -7.26 -14.01
C ALA A 44 15.87 -6.78 -15.33
N TYR A 45 15.35 -5.68 -15.93
CA TYR A 45 15.66 -5.35 -17.33
C TYR A 45 16.03 -3.88 -17.59
N LEU A 46 15.13 -2.93 -17.26
CA LEU A 46 15.23 -1.55 -17.73
C LEU A 46 16.08 -0.65 -16.84
N GLY A 47 16.25 -1.02 -15.57
CA GLY A 47 16.75 -0.11 -14.55
C GLY A 47 15.68 0.93 -14.14
N ARG A 48 15.88 1.55 -12.97
CA ARG A 48 14.89 2.44 -12.34
C ARG A 48 14.61 3.69 -13.18
N PHE A 49 15.63 4.32 -13.77
CA PHE A 49 15.47 5.54 -14.58
C PHE A 49 14.54 5.33 -15.77
N TRP A 50 14.82 4.34 -16.63
CA TRP A 50 14.02 4.08 -17.82
C TRP A 50 12.61 3.59 -17.51
N THR A 51 12.45 2.85 -16.41
CA THR A 51 11.12 2.46 -15.94
C THR A 51 10.32 3.68 -15.53
N ILE A 52 10.87 4.58 -14.71
CA ILE A 52 10.21 5.83 -14.33
C ILE A 52 9.84 6.62 -15.59
N ALA A 53 10.79 6.87 -16.49
CA ALA A 53 10.58 7.66 -17.70
C ALA A 53 9.45 7.11 -18.58
N SER A 54 9.46 5.80 -18.86
CA SER A 54 8.45 5.16 -19.71
C SER A 54 7.05 5.21 -19.08
N PHE A 55 6.96 4.94 -17.79
CA PHE A 55 5.68 4.92 -17.09
C PHE A 55 5.11 6.33 -16.80
N MET A 56 5.97 7.34 -16.67
CA MET A 56 5.55 8.75 -16.62
C MET A 56 4.89 9.20 -17.93
N ILE A 57 5.42 8.77 -19.08
CA ILE A 57 4.80 9.06 -20.39
C ILE A 57 3.41 8.42 -20.47
N ILE A 58 3.28 7.15 -20.07
CA ILE A 58 1.98 6.46 -20.04
C ILE A 58 0.99 7.18 -19.13
N TYR A 59 1.47 7.66 -17.98
CA TYR A 59 0.65 8.38 -17.00
C TYR A 59 0.11 9.70 -17.59
N ILE A 60 0.97 10.49 -18.28
CA ILE A 60 0.55 11.73 -18.94
C ILE A 60 -0.46 11.47 -20.06
N LEU A 61 -0.26 10.43 -20.86
CA LEU A 61 -1.21 10.05 -21.91
C LEU A 61 -2.58 9.73 -21.32
N GLY A 62 -2.61 9.01 -20.18
CA GLY A 62 -3.84 8.73 -19.46
C GLY A 62 -4.52 9.99 -18.92
N LEU A 63 -3.77 10.92 -18.30
CA LEU A 63 -4.32 12.20 -17.83
C LEU A 63 -4.81 13.08 -18.98
N GLY A 64 -4.08 13.14 -20.09
CA GLY A 64 -4.46 13.85 -21.29
C GLY A 64 -5.78 13.33 -21.89
N LEU A 65 -5.90 12.00 -22.03
CA LEU A 65 -7.12 11.37 -22.50
C LEU A 65 -8.31 11.63 -21.55
N LEU A 66 -8.11 11.59 -20.24
CA LEU A 66 -9.14 11.89 -19.27
C LEU A 66 -9.58 13.35 -19.33
N THR A 67 -8.63 14.27 -19.52
CA THR A 67 -8.93 15.69 -19.73
C THR A 67 -9.71 15.91 -21.02
N MET A 68 -9.33 15.23 -22.12
CA MET A 68 -10.07 15.29 -23.39
C MET A 68 -11.48 14.73 -23.26
N ALA A 69 -11.67 13.63 -22.52
CA ALA A 69 -12.97 13.03 -22.27
C ALA A 69 -13.93 13.95 -21.51
N THR A 70 -13.41 14.98 -20.83
CA THR A 70 -14.21 15.98 -20.10
C THR A 70 -14.28 17.35 -20.78
N SER A 71 -13.53 17.56 -21.88
CA SER A 71 -13.41 18.87 -22.53
C SER A 71 -13.88 18.88 -23.98
N VAL A 72 -13.66 17.79 -24.74
CA VAL A 72 -13.88 17.76 -26.19
C VAL A 72 -15.32 17.42 -26.52
N HIS A 73 -15.95 18.23 -27.39
CA HIS A 73 -17.28 17.94 -27.93
C HIS A 73 -17.30 16.55 -28.59
N GLY A 74 -18.31 15.76 -28.26
CA GLY A 74 -18.42 14.35 -28.71
C GLY A 74 -17.89 13.32 -27.73
N LEU A 75 -16.87 13.64 -26.91
CA LEU A 75 -16.40 12.78 -25.82
C LEU A 75 -17.07 13.11 -24.48
N VAL A 76 -17.58 14.33 -24.32
CA VAL A 76 -18.31 14.76 -23.12
C VAL A 76 -19.73 14.21 -23.17
N PRO A 77 -20.19 13.51 -22.11
CA PRO A 77 -21.58 13.05 -22.01
C PRO A 77 -22.57 14.20 -22.09
N THR A 78 -23.66 14.03 -22.84
CA THR A 78 -24.76 15.00 -22.90
C THR A 78 -25.59 14.90 -21.62
N CYS A 79 -25.76 16.03 -20.95
CA CYS A 79 -26.54 16.12 -19.71
C CYS A 79 -27.78 16.96 -19.93
N THR A 80 -28.98 16.40 -19.73
CA THR A 80 -30.27 17.08 -19.82
C THR A 80 -31.02 16.90 -18.49
N GLY A 81 -31.53 18.00 -17.95
CA GLY A 81 -32.36 17.96 -16.72
C GLY A 81 -31.63 17.45 -15.47
N GLY A 82 -30.26 17.52 -15.43
CA GLY A 82 -29.46 17.07 -14.28
C GLY A 82 -29.10 15.59 -14.31
N THR A 83 -29.47 14.84 -15.35
CA THR A 83 -29.02 13.47 -15.62
C THR A 83 -28.16 13.44 -16.87
N CYS A 84 -27.04 12.73 -16.81
CA CYS A 84 -26.15 12.53 -17.94
C CYS A 84 -26.34 11.11 -18.52
N SER A 85 -26.42 11.03 -19.85
CA SER A 85 -26.56 9.75 -20.58
C SER A 85 -25.31 9.52 -21.45
N PRO A 86 -24.25 8.91 -20.91
CA PRO A 86 -23.04 8.65 -21.67
C PRO A 86 -23.28 7.55 -22.70
N THR A 87 -22.64 7.68 -23.85
CA THR A 87 -22.55 6.56 -24.81
C THR A 87 -21.51 5.55 -24.34
N SER A 88 -21.60 4.30 -24.85
CA SER A 88 -20.61 3.27 -24.53
C SER A 88 -19.18 3.68 -24.90
N GLY A 89 -19.01 4.44 -25.99
CA GLY A 89 -17.70 4.95 -26.42
C GLY A 89 -17.12 6.01 -25.45
N GLN A 90 -17.97 6.91 -24.94
CA GLN A 90 -17.57 7.92 -23.95
C GLN A 90 -17.15 7.27 -22.63
N THR A 91 -17.94 6.30 -22.17
CA THR A 91 -17.61 5.51 -20.97
C THR A 91 -16.30 4.74 -21.16
N ALA A 92 -16.11 4.08 -22.31
CA ALA A 92 -14.88 3.36 -22.62
C ALA A 92 -13.66 4.30 -22.64
N ALA A 93 -13.77 5.50 -23.21
CA ALA A 93 -12.67 6.47 -23.23
C ALA A 93 -12.23 6.88 -21.82
N VAL A 94 -13.17 7.09 -20.90
CA VAL A 94 -12.87 7.40 -19.49
C VAL A 94 -12.18 6.22 -18.82
N PHE A 95 -12.67 4.98 -18.98
CA PHE A 95 -12.03 3.82 -18.36
C PHE A 95 -10.65 3.53 -18.95
N VAL A 96 -10.45 3.64 -20.27
CA VAL A 96 -9.12 3.52 -20.89
C VAL A 96 -8.16 4.55 -20.30
N ALA A 97 -8.59 5.81 -20.16
CA ALA A 97 -7.79 6.86 -19.54
C ALA A 97 -7.40 6.51 -18.10
N LEU A 98 -8.35 6.05 -17.29
CA LEU A 98 -8.12 5.66 -15.90
C LEU A 98 -7.16 4.47 -15.79
N TYR A 99 -7.29 3.45 -16.63
CA TYR A 99 -6.39 2.29 -16.59
C TYR A 99 -5.01 2.59 -17.16
N LEU A 100 -4.86 3.54 -18.09
CA LEU A 100 -3.55 4.09 -18.49
C LEU A 100 -2.87 4.81 -17.32
N ILE A 101 -3.62 5.61 -16.55
CA ILE A 101 -3.12 6.26 -15.33
C ILE A 101 -2.68 5.20 -14.31
N ALA A 102 -3.49 4.14 -14.11
CA ALA A 102 -3.16 3.05 -13.21
C ALA A 102 -1.87 2.32 -13.63
N LEU A 103 -1.73 2.04 -14.92
CA LEU A 103 -0.49 1.44 -15.46
C LEU A 103 0.71 2.37 -15.25
N GLY A 104 0.58 3.67 -15.59
CA GLY A 104 1.65 4.66 -15.39
C GLY A 104 2.08 4.77 -13.92
N THR A 105 1.14 4.67 -12.98
CA THR A 105 1.44 4.64 -11.53
C THR A 105 2.36 3.46 -11.16
N GLY A 106 2.26 2.35 -11.89
CA GLY A 106 2.98 1.11 -11.63
C GLY A 106 4.50 1.23 -11.66
N GLY A 107 5.07 1.99 -12.60
CA GLY A 107 6.53 2.22 -12.64
C GLY A 107 6.99 3.36 -11.74
N ILE A 108 6.09 4.32 -11.45
CA ILE A 108 6.43 5.51 -10.66
C ILE A 108 6.53 5.18 -9.17
N LYS A 109 5.48 4.60 -8.58
CA LYS A 109 5.39 4.37 -7.12
C LYS A 109 6.56 3.57 -6.53
N PRO A 110 6.96 2.41 -7.07
CA PRO A 110 8.02 1.62 -6.48
C PRO A 110 9.42 2.16 -6.77
N CYS A 111 9.59 2.87 -7.88
CA CYS A 111 10.91 3.25 -8.38
C CYS A 111 11.38 4.64 -7.95
N VAL A 112 10.49 5.63 -7.77
CA VAL A 112 10.90 7.03 -7.53
C VAL A 112 11.63 7.19 -6.20
N SER A 113 11.13 6.62 -5.11
CA SER A 113 11.79 6.70 -3.79
C SER A 113 13.14 5.98 -3.78
N SER A 114 13.20 4.81 -4.41
CA SER A 114 14.44 4.03 -4.53
C SER A 114 15.46 4.73 -5.42
N PHE A 115 15.03 5.27 -6.56
CA PHE A 115 15.89 6.04 -7.47
C PHE A 115 16.46 7.29 -6.80
N GLY A 116 15.63 8.00 -6.00
CA GLY A 116 16.10 9.13 -5.21
C GLY A 116 17.12 8.74 -4.14
N ALA A 117 16.95 7.58 -3.49
CA ALA A 117 17.91 7.05 -2.54
C ALA A 117 19.24 6.63 -3.20
N ASP A 118 19.20 6.15 -4.45
CA ASP A 118 20.38 5.75 -5.22
C ASP A 118 21.28 6.94 -5.63
N GLN A 119 20.79 8.18 -5.50
CA GLN A 119 21.59 9.38 -5.79
C GLN A 119 22.65 9.65 -4.72
N PHE A 120 22.57 9.01 -3.56
CA PHE A 120 23.49 9.18 -2.44
C PHE A 120 24.48 8.01 -2.36
N ASP A 121 25.77 8.34 -2.16
CA ASP A 121 26.82 7.34 -1.92
C ASP A 121 26.78 6.88 -0.46
N GLU A 122 26.61 5.59 -0.22
CA GLU A 122 26.59 5.00 1.13
C GLU A 122 27.98 4.94 1.77
N HIS A 123 29.05 5.04 0.99
CA HIS A 123 30.42 5.06 1.50
C HIS A 123 30.82 6.46 2.01
N ASP A 124 30.15 7.53 1.57
CA ASP A 124 30.35 8.89 2.10
C ASP A 124 29.44 9.13 3.31
N ALA A 125 30.04 9.43 4.47
CA ALA A 125 29.33 9.69 5.72
C ALA A 125 28.38 10.91 5.62
N LEU A 126 28.71 11.94 4.82
CA LEU A 126 27.88 13.13 4.62
C LEU A 126 26.68 12.80 3.72
N GLU A 127 26.90 12.10 2.61
CA GLU A 127 25.83 11.69 1.71
C GLU A 127 24.87 10.69 2.40
N ARG A 128 25.39 9.76 3.18
CA ARG A 128 24.57 8.82 3.98
C ARG A 128 23.65 9.53 4.99
N ARG A 129 24.14 10.62 5.64
CA ARG A 129 23.31 11.45 6.51
C ARG A 129 22.24 12.22 5.71
N SER A 130 22.61 12.73 4.56
CA SER A 130 21.71 13.45 3.64
C SER A 130 20.62 12.55 3.06
N LYS A 131 20.90 11.26 2.85
CA LYS A 131 19.92 10.24 2.43
C LYS A 131 18.75 10.11 3.42
N SER A 132 19.02 10.13 4.73
CA SER A 132 17.95 10.11 5.75
C SER A 132 17.09 11.39 5.67
N SER A 133 17.71 12.55 5.47
CA SER A 133 16.99 13.82 5.28
C SER A 133 16.16 13.82 3.99
N PHE A 134 16.66 13.24 2.90
CA PHE A 134 15.92 13.11 1.65
C PHE A 134 14.59 12.38 1.84
N PHE A 135 14.56 11.25 2.53
CA PHE A 135 13.30 10.54 2.77
C PHE A 135 12.30 11.38 3.55
N ASN A 136 12.74 12.13 4.56
CA ASN A 136 11.85 13.00 5.33
C ASN A 136 11.23 14.08 4.42
N TRP A 137 12.03 14.75 3.57
CA TRP A 137 11.54 15.76 2.63
C TRP A 137 10.69 15.18 1.51
N PHE A 138 11.00 13.96 1.06
CA PHE A 138 10.20 13.23 0.08
C PHE A 138 8.79 12.94 0.62
N TYR A 139 8.68 12.40 1.82
CA TYR A 139 7.38 12.18 2.46
C TYR A 139 6.64 13.48 2.76
N PHE A 140 7.34 14.52 3.18
CA PHE A 140 6.76 15.84 3.37
C PHE A 140 6.14 16.37 2.07
N SER A 141 6.84 16.27 0.96
CA SER A 141 6.36 16.69 -0.36
C SER A 141 5.11 15.91 -0.81
N ILE A 142 5.06 14.60 -0.54
CA ILE A 142 3.87 13.77 -0.81
C ILE A 142 2.66 14.29 -0.02
N ASN A 143 2.85 14.57 1.26
CA ASN A 143 1.76 15.07 2.12
C ASN A 143 1.28 16.46 1.71
N ILE A 144 2.18 17.36 1.31
CA ILE A 144 1.78 18.66 0.74
C ILE A 144 0.97 18.46 -0.56
N GLY A 145 1.42 17.56 -1.44
CA GLY A 145 0.68 17.20 -2.65
C GLY A 145 -0.71 16.63 -2.36
N ALA A 146 -0.82 15.75 -1.37
CA ALA A 146 -2.09 15.18 -0.91
C ALA A 146 -3.02 16.27 -0.33
N LEU A 147 -2.48 17.20 0.47
CA LEU A 147 -3.21 18.31 1.04
C LEU A 147 -3.81 19.22 -0.05
N VAL A 148 -3.00 19.60 -1.04
CA VAL A 148 -3.44 20.42 -2.18
C VAL A 148 -4.48 19.67 -3.01
N ALA A 149 -4.29 18.36 -3.23
CA ALA A 149 -5.21 17.53 -4.00
C ALA A 149 -6.57 17.38 -3.31
N SER A 150 -6.61 17.14 -2.01
CA SER A 150 -7.86 16.95 -1.25
C SER A 150 -8.61 18.24 -0.97
N SER A 151 -7.93 19.38 -0.97
CA SER A 151 -8.54 20.70 -0.76
C SER A 151 -8.80 21.44 -2.08
N VAL A 152 -7.76 22.04 -2.64
CA VAL A 152 -7.86 22.95 -3.80
C VAL A 152 -8.36 22.22 -5.05
N LEU A 153 -7.76 21.05 -5.37
CA LEU A 153 -8.11 20.35 -6.61
C LEU A 153 -9.53 19.79 -6.57
N VAL A 154 -9.97 19.25 -5.43
CA VAL A 154 -11.35 18.78 -5.25
C VAL A 154 -12.35 19.95 -5.37
N TYR A 155 -12.01 21.11 -4.81
CA TYR A 155 -12.83 22.31 -4.95
C TYR A 155 -12.97 22.74 -6.42
N VAL A 156 -11.85 22.77 -7.17
CA VAL A 156 -11.86 23.08 -8.60
C VAL A 156 -12.71 22.07 -9.38
N GLN A 157 -12.58 20.76 -9.10
CA GLN A 157 -13.38 19.73 -9.74
C GLN A 157 -14.88 19.91 -9.55
N THR A 158 -15.28 20.32 -8.36
CA THR A 158 -16.70 20.39 -7.98
C THR A 158 -17.34 21.72 -8.39
N HIS A 159 -16.64 22.86 -8.27
CA HIS A 159 -17.22 24.21 -8.46
C HIS A 159 -16.82 24.88 -9.78
N VAL A 160 -15.60 24.61 -10.30
CA VAL A 160 -15.14 25.21 -11.56
C VAL A 160 -15.43 24.28 -12.74
N GLY A 161 -15.12 23.00 -12.59
CA GLY A 161 -15.41 21.97 -13.59
C GLY A 161 -14.39 20.85 -13.65
N TRP A 162 -14.85 19.70 -14.13
CA TRP A 162 -14.05 18.49 -14.25
C TRP A 162 -12.87 18.62 -15.22
N SER A 163 -13.04 19.40 -16.30
CA SER A 163 -11.98 19.64 -17.30
C SER A 163 -10.76 20.31 -16.68
N TRP A 164 -10.96 21.36 -15.90
CA TRP A 164 -9.88 22.01 -15.14
C TRP A 164 -9.34 21.11 -14.03
N GLY A 165 -10.24 20.39 -13.37
CA GLY A 165 -9.87 19.47 -12.30
C GLY A 165 -8.97 18.31 -12.72
N PHE A 166 -9.03 17.87 -13.97
CA PHE A 166 -8.12 16.88 -14.56
C PHE A 166 -6.98 17.50 -15.36
N GLY A 167 -7.23 18.68 -15.98
CA GLY A 167 -6.21 19.39 -16.77
C GLY A 167 -5.05 19.91 -15.93
N ILE A 168 -5.34 20.48 -14.73
CA ILE A 168 -4.28 20.98 -13.84
C ILE A 168 -3.27 19.86 -13.47
N PRO A 169 -3.70 18.69 -12.96
CA PRO A 169 -2.78 17.58 -12.72
C PRO A 169 -2.00 17.12 -13.96
N ALA A 170 -2.62 17.15 -15.14
CA ALA A 170 -1.96 16.78 -16.39
C ALA A 170 -0.81 17.76 -16.72
N VAL A 171 -1.02 19.05 -16.58
CA VAL A 171 0.02 20.08 -16.79
C VAL A 171 1.12 19.97 -15.75
N VAL A 172 0.78 19.82 -14.47
CA VAL A 172 1.77 19.65 -13.39
C VAL A 172 2.62 18.40 -13.62
N MET A 173 1.99 17.30 -14.05
CA MET A 173 2.73 16.07 -14.38
C MET A 173 3.64 16.26 -15.60
N ALA A 174 3.19 16.99 -16.64
CA ALA A 174 4.04 17.31 -17.79
C ALA A 174 5.29 18.12 -17.39
N ILE A 175 5.12 19.09 -16.49
CA ILE A 175 6.26 19.86 -15.93
C ILE A 175 7.18 18.93 -15.13
N ALA A 176 6.63 18.04 -14.30
CA ALA A 176 7.45 17.07 -13.53
C ALA A 176 8.25 16.14 -14.43
N VAL A 177 7.66 15.66 -15.53
CA VAL A 177 8.36 14.83 -16.53
C VAL A 177 9.45 15.63 -17.24
N GLY A 178 9.15 16.86 -17.66
CA GLY A 178 10.14 17.76 -18.24
C GLY A 178 11.34 17.97 -17.31
N SER A 179 11.07 18.26 -16.03
CA SER A 179 12.11 18.43 -14.99
C SER A 179 12.94 17.16 -14.80
N PHE A 180 12.30 15.98 -14.81
CA PHE A 180 12.99 14.70 -14.69
C PHE A 180 13.96 14.46 -15.85
N PHE A 181 13.54 14.73 -17.09
CA PHE A 181 14.41 14.57 -18.25
C PHE A 181 15.53 15.61 -18.30
N VAL A 182 15.29 16.87 -17.91
CA VAL A 182 16.33 17.90 -17.80
C VAL A 182 17.39 17.51 -16.77
N GLY A 183 16.98 16.84 -15.67
CA GLY A 183 17.89 16.34 -14.65
C GLY A 183 18.75 15.13 -15.07
N THR A 184 18.49 14.50 -16.22
CA THR A 184 19.17 13.26 -16.65
C THR A 184 20.71 13.28 -16.55
N PRO A 185 21.42 14.35 -16.97
CA PRO A 185 22.88 14.38 -16.88
C PRO A 185 23.44 14.42 -15.45
N LEU A 186 22.59 14.73 -14.46
CA LEU A 186 22.98 14.83 -13.05
C LEU A 186 22.74 13.53 -12.28
N TYR A 187 21.96 12.59 -12.84
CA TYR A 187 21.57 11.38 -12.13
C TYR A 187 22.63 10.30 -12.17
N ARG A 188 22.81 9.65 -11.03
CA ARG A 188 23.58 8.40 -10.91
C ARG A 188 22.68 7.23 -11.32
N HIS A 189 23.12 6.44 -12.30
CA HIS A 189 22.38 5.28 -12.80
C HIS A 189 22.93 4.00 -12.19
N GLN A 190 22.07 3.22 -11.55
CA GLN A 190 22.42 1.87 -11.11
C GLN A 190 21.99 0.83 -12.14
N ARG A 191 22.82 -0.19 -12.32
CA ARG A 191 22.51 -1.34 -13.18
C ARG A 191 21.50 -2.25 -12.47
N PRO A 192 20.57 -2.91 -13.23
CA PRO A 192 19.65 -3.87 -12.64
C PRO A 192 20.42 -5.06 -12.03
N GLY A 193 20.10 -5.43 -10.79
CA GLY A 193 20.77 -6.48 -10.02
C GLY A 193 20.29 -7.91 -10.31
N GLY A 194 19.44 -8.11 -11.33
CA GLY A 194 18.82 -9.39 -11.66
C GLY A 194 17.47 -9.61 -10.99
N SER A 195 16.73 -10.60 -11.49
CA SER A 195 15.33 -10.81 -11.10
C SER A 195 15.19 -11.60 -9.78
N PRO A 196 14.61 -11.01 -8.71
CA PRO A 196 14.28 -11.74 -7.49
C PRO A 196 13.32 -12.91 -7.73
N LEU A 197 12.37 -12.75 -8.68
CA LEU A 197 11.41 -13.80 -9.04
C LEU A 197 12.11 -15.02 -9.67
N THR A 198 13.18 -14.80 -10.43
CA THR A 198 13.98 -15.90 -10.99
C THR A 198 14.62 -16.70 -9.88
N ARG A 199 15.18 -16.07 -8.84
CA ARG A 199 15.75 -16.76 -7.68
C ARG A 199 14.70 -17.57 -6.92
N VAL A 200 13.55 -17.00 -6.67
CA VAL A 200 12.40 -17.74 -6.08
C VAL A 200 12.03 -18.95 -6.91
N ALA A 201 11.90 -18.79 -8.24
CA ALA A 201 11.60 -19.89 -9.14
C ALA A 201 12.71 -20.98 -9.14
N GLN A 202 13.98 -20.59 -9.08
CA GLN A 202 15.12 -21.52 -8.98
C GLN A 202 15.02 -22.39 -7.73
N VAL A 203 14.76 -21.81 -6.56
CA VAL A 203 14.61 -22.57 -5.29
C VAL A 203 13.41 -23.52 -5.38
N LEU A 204 12.26 -23.07 -5.88
CA LEU A 204 11.07 -23.91 -6.01
C LEU A 204 11.30 -25.08 -6.98
N VAL A 205 11.92 -24.83 -8.14
CA VAL A 205 12.24 -25.88 -9.12
C VAL A 205 13.28 -26.85 -8.58
N ALA A 206 14.33 -26.35 -7.90
CA ALA A 206 15.36 -27.21 -7.30
C ALA A 206 14.77 -28.09 -6.20
N ALA A 207 13.91 -27.53 -5.32
CA ALA A 207 13.22 -28.27 -4.26
C ALA A 207 12.27 -29.34 -4.86
N ALA A 208 11.50 -28.98 -5.91
CA ALA A 208 10.61 -29.92 -6.57
C ALA A 208 11.36 -31.07 -7.25
N ARG A 209 12.49 -30.81 -7.90
CA ARG A 209 13.34 -31.83 -8.52
C ARG A 209 13.92 -32.83 -7.51
N LYS A 210 14.13 -32.39 -6.26
CA LYS A 210 14.73 -33.18 -5.18
C LYS A 210 13.68 -33.61 -4.14
N TRP A 211 12.39 -33.58 -4.51
CA TRP A 211 11.29 -33.87 -3.58
C TRP A 211 11.38 -35.26 -2.93
N SER A 212 11.93 -36.26 -3.63
CA SER A 212 12.06 -37.63 -3.15
C SER A 212 13.28 -37.86 -2.23
N LEU A 213 14.19 -36.89 -2.12
CA LEU A 213 15.39 -37.04 -1.30
C LEU A 213 15.07 -36.87 0.19
N PRO A 214 15.65 -37.69 1.09
CA PRO A 214 15.54 -37.49 2.51
C PRO A 214 16.26 -36.20 2.92
N LEU A 215 15.72 -35.49 3.88
CA LEU A 215 16.38 -34.33 4.45
C LEU A 215 17.54 -34.81 5.35
N PRO A 216 18.73 -34.16 5.32
CA PRO A 216 19.81 -34.46 6.24
C PRO A 216 19.40 -34.09 7.68
N GLU A 217 19.83 -34.90 8.64
CA GLU A 217 19.59 -34.64 10.07
C GLU A 217 20.40 -33.43 10.55
N ASP A 218 21.60 -33.23 9.98
CA ASP A 218 22.46 -32.09 10.29
C ASP A 218 22.29 -30.97 9.21
N PRO A 219 21.84 -29.77 9.60
CA PRO A 219 21.75 -28.63 8.69
C PRO A 219 23.09 -28.21 8.06
N SER A 220 24.22 -28.54 8.70
CA SER A 220 25.55 -28.21 8.16
C SER A 220 25.91 -28.99 6.89
N ALA A 221 25.16 -30.06 6.57
CA ALA A 221 25.31 -30.84 5.34
C ALA A 221 24.65 -30.17 4.12
N LEU A 222 23.90 -29.07 4.31
CA LEU A 222 23.28 -28.32 3.24
C LEU A 222 24.32 -27.41 2.56
N HIS A 223 24.11 -27.21 1.25
CA HIS A 223 25.02 -26.43 0.42
C HIS A 223 25.01 -24.94 0.77
N GLU A 224 26.18 -24.41 1.16
CA GLU A 224 26.38 -22.96 1.35
C GLU A 224 27.80 -22.59 0.84
N THR A 225 27.98 -21.33 0.42
CA THR A 225 29.31 -20.82 0.02
C THR A 225 30.26 -20.76 1.20
N ALA A 226 31.53 -21.18 0.99
CA ALA A 226 32.53 -21.19 2.04
C ALA A 226 32.96 -19.78 2.50
N ASP A 227 32.82 -18.76 1.61
CA ASP A 227 33.21 -17.39 1.89
C ASP A 227 32.29 -16.75 2.94
N LYS A 228 32.83 -15.73 3.67
CA LYS A 228 32.02 -14.95 4.62
C LYS A 228 30.88 -14.21 3.96
N GLU A 229 31.03 -13.87 2.69
CA GLU A 229 30.01 -13.19 1.88
C GLU A 229 29.00 -14.20 1.30
N SER A 230 27.77 -13.77 1.15
CA SER A 230 26.72 -14.53 0.48
C SER A 230 27.07 -14.72 -0.99
N GLY A 231 26.72 -15.85 -1.59
CA GLY A 231 26.79 -16.07 -3.03
C GLY A 231 25.85 -15.16 -3.85
N ILE A 232 25.11 -14.30 -3.19
CA ILE A 232 24.22 -13.31 -3.78
C ILE A 232 24.82 -11.92 -3.52
N GLU A 233 25.16 -11.22 -4.58
CA GLU A 233 25.74 -9.87 -4.52
C GLU A 233 24.83 -8.92 -3.73
N GLY A 234 25.36 -8.26 -2.69
CA GLY A 234 24.64 -7.32 -1.83
C GLY A 234 23.67 -7.95 -0.81
N SER A 235 23.76 -9.28 -0.57
CA SER A 235 22.94 -9.96 0.44
C SER A 235 23.80 -10.56 1.54
N ARG A 236 23.36 -10.45 2.80
CA ARG A 236 24.01 -11.09 3.95
C ARG A 236 23.59 -12.56 4.06
N LYS A 237 24.45 -13.38 4.65
CA LYS A 237 24.07 -14.76 4.97
C LYS A 237 22.98 -14.82 6.01
N LEU A 238 22.02 -15.73 5.79
CA LEU A 238 20.91 -15.97 6.69
C LEU A 238 21.14 -17.27 7.48
N GLU A 239 20.76 -17.27 8.76
CA GLU A 239 20.78 -18.47 9.58
C GLU A 239 19.68 -19.44 9.12
N HIS A 240 20.03 -20.74 9.06
CA HIS A 240 19.07 -21.79 8.77
C HIS A 240 17.96 -21.85 9.82
N THR A 241 16.72 -22.03 9.36
CA THR A 241 15.55 -22.19 10.21
C THR A 241 14.81 -23.50 9.92
N PRO A 242 14.26 -24.20 10.96
CA PRO A 242 13.58 -25.47 10.76
C PRO A 242 12.20 -25.34 10.10
N GLN A 243 11.65 -24.11 10.00
CA GLN A 243 10.36 -23.87 9.34
C GLN A 243 10.48 -24.11 7.83
N PHE A 244 9.43 -24.66 7.22
CA PHE A 244 9.37 -24.97 5.78
C PHE A 244 10.55 -25.87 5.30
N ALA A 245 10.92 -26.87 6.11
CA ALA A 245 12.04 -27.78 5.82
C ALA A 245 11.95 -28.47 4.45
N PHE A 246 10.75 -28.58 3.84
CA PHE A 246 10.61 -29.13 2.50
C PHE A 246 11.36 -28.32 1.42
N LEU A 247 11.61 -27.02 1.66
CA LEU A 247 12.39 -26.16 0.76
C LEU A 247 13.89 -26.41 0.87
N ASP A 248 14.38 -26.96 2.00
CA ASP A 248 15.80 -27.25 2.22
C ASP A 248 16.33 -28.29 1.24
N ARG A 249 15.43 -29.08 0.63
CA ARG A 249 15.80 -30.00 -0.46
C ARG A 249 16.48 -29.31 -1.63
N ALA A 250 16.21 -28.01 -1.86
CA ALA A 250 16.91 -27.24 -2.89
C ALA A 250 18.42 -27.13 -2.64
N ALA A 251 18.83 -27.18 -1.38
CA ALA A 251 20.22 -27.06 -0.95
C ALA A 251 20.93 -28.40 -0.72
N ILE A 252 20.30 -29.54 -1.00
CA ILE A 252 20.94 -30.86 -0.90
C ILE A 252 21.88 -31.06 -2.09
N GLU A 253 23.15 -31.34 -1.83
CA GLU A 253 24.10 -31.73 -2.88
C GLU A 253 23.93 -33.21 -3.27
N THR A 254 23.73 -33.45 -4.56
CA THR A 254 23.66 -34.80 -5.13
C THR A 254 25.00 -35.18 -5.77
N ASP A 255 25.26 -36.48 -5.93
CA ASP A 255 26.49 -36.97 -6.60
C ASP A 255 26.61 -36.46 -8.06
N SER A 256 25.46 -36.15 -8.71
CA SER A 256 25.45 -35.54 -10.03
C SER A 256 25.91 -34.08 -9.99
N ASP A 257 25.61 -33.34 -8.91
CA ASP A 257 26.02 -31.95 -8.73
C ASP A 257 27.54 -31.88 -8.46
N LYS A 258 28.08 -32.81 -7.65
CA LYS A 258 29.54 -32.95 -7.37
C LYS A 258 30.33 -33.29 -8.64
N LYS A 259 29.84 -34.16 -9.50
CA LYS A 259 30.50 -34.53 -10.77
C LYS A 259 30.50 -33.37 -11.77
N SER A 260 29.45 -32.56 -11.81
CA SER A 260 29.38 -31.37 -12.67
C SER A 260 30.38 -30.30 -12.21
N ALA A 261 30.62 -30.16 -10.91
CA ALA A 261 31.59 -29.22 -10.35
C ALA A 261 33.06 -29.59 -10.67
N SER A 262 33.37 -30.87 -10.82
CA SER A 262 34.75 -31.34 -11.09
C SER A 262 35.12 -31.32 -12.58
N SER A 263 34.18 -31.18 -13.51
CA SER A 263 34.38 -31.32 -14.95
C SER A 263 34.40 -30.04 -15.76
N SER A 264 34.19 -28.84 -15.16
CA SER A 264 34.20 -27.57 -15.88
C SER A 264 34.73 -26.42 -15.01
N PRO A 265 35.57 -25.53 -15.56
CA PRO A 265 36.05 -24.32 -14.85
C PRO A 265 34.99 -23.18 -14.82
N ALA A 266 33.78 -23.41 -15.32
CA ALA A 266 32.66 -22.49 -15.19
C ALA A 266 31.84 -22.78 -13.92
N PRO A 267 31.10 -21.81 -13.31
CA PRO A 267 30.33 -22.00 -12.09
C PRO A 267 29.41 -23.20 -12.19
N ALA A 268 29.73 -24.22 -11.40
CA ALA A 268 29.60 -25.62 -11.77
C ALA A 268 28.24 -26.26 -11.59
N SER A 269 27.25 -25.69 -11.00
CA SER A 269 25.90 -26.23 -11.00
C SER A 269 24.91 -25.18 -11.44
N SER A 270 24.02 -25.58 -12.35
CA SER A 270 22.91 -24.70 -12.72
C SER A 270 22.14 -24.31 -11.46
N SER A 271 22.00 -23.02 -11.20
CA SER A 271 21.19 -22.47 -10.09
C SER A 271 19.73 -23.02 -10.07
N TRP A 272 19.33 -23.70 -11.13
CA TRP A 272 18.06 -24.42 -11.23
C TRP A 272 18.06 -25.84 -10.64
N ARG A 273 19.23 -26.31 -10.17
CA ARG A 273 19.40 -27.66 -9.58
C ARG A 273 19.90 -27.61 -8.15
N LEU A 274 20.83 -26.69 -7.85
CA LEU A 274 21.42 -26.54 -6.52
C LEU A 274 21.37 -25.07 -6.13
N CYS A 275 20.79 -24.79 -4.97
CA CYS A 275 20.70 -23.47 -4.35
C CYS A 275 21.46 -23.45 -3.03
N THR A 276 21.88 -22.26 -2.58
CA THR A 276 22.49 -22.09 -1.26
C THR A 276 21.42 -22.05 -0.17
N VAL A 277 21.81 -22.35 1.09
CA VAL A 277 20.94 -22.20 2.27
C VAL A 277 20.42 -20.77 2.35
N THR A 278 21.25 -19.76 2.09
CA THR A 278 20.84 -18.35 2.06
C THR A 278 19.71 -18.10 1.05
N GLN A 279 19.78 -18.66 -0.17
CA GLN A 279 18.69 -18.53 -1.17
C GLN A 279 17.39 -19.19 -0.70
N VAL A 280 17.49 -20.34 -0.04
CA VAL A 280 16.33 -21.05 0.52
C VAL A 280 15.71 -20.23 1.67
N GLU A 281 16.52 -19.69 2.56
CA GLU A 281 16.04 -18.86 3.69
C GLU A 281 15.46 -17.51 3.20
N GLU A 282 15.96 -16.95 2.09
CA GLU A 282 15.31 -15.81 1.43
C GLU A 282 13.86 -16.13 1.06
N LEU A 283 13.63 -17.27 0.39
CA LEU A 283 12.26 -17.67 0.04
C LEU A 283 11.41 -17.96 1.27
N LYS A 284 11.96 -18.68 2.29
CA LYS A 284 11.26 -18.94 3.54
C LYS A 284 10.84 -17.65 4.24
N SER A 285 11.70 -16.62 4.24
CA SER A 285 11.39 -15.31 4.80
C SER A 285 10.21 -14.66 4.09
N VAL A 286 10.18 -14.69 2.76
CA VAL A 286 9.04 -14.18 1.98
C VAL A 286 7.75 -14.95 2.29
N VAL A 287 7.81 -16.29 2.38
CA VAL A 287 6.63 -17.12 2.70
C VAL A 287 6.08 -16.81 4.09
N ARG A 288 6.96 -16.55 5.09
CA ARG A 288 6.55 -16.13 6.45
C ARG A 288 5.80 -14.79 6.46
N LEU A 289 6.09 -13.90 5.52
CA LEU A 289 5.39 -12.61 5.41
C LEU A 289 3.95 -12.75 4.92
N LEU A 290 3.62 -13.80 4.13
CA LEU A 290 2.30 -13.94 3.49
C LEU A 290 1.11 -13.98 4.46
N PRO A 291 1.14 -14.66 5.62
CA PRO A 291 0.02 -14.62 6.56
C PRO A 291 -0.23 -13.22 7.14
N ILE A 292 0.84 -12.48 7.48
CA ILE A 292 0.74 -11.09 7.95
C ILE A 292 0.20 -10.19 6.82
N TRP A 293 0.70 -10.36 5.61
CA TRP A 293 0.21 -9.69 4.41
C TRP A 293 -1.29 -9.90 4.21
N ALA A 294 -1.77 -11.14 4.32
CA ALA A 294 -3.19 -11.46 4.14
C ALA A 294 -4.08 -10.76 5.18
N SER A 295 -3.64 -10.65 6.43
CA SER A 295 -4.39 -9.92 7.47
C SER A 295 -4.53 -8.43 7.18
N GLY A 296 -3.57 -7.83 6.48
CA GLY A 296 -3.63 -6.43 6.06
C GLY A 296 -4.70 -6.14 5.00
N ILE A 297 -5.17 -7.16 4.25
CA ILE A 297 -6.17 -7.00 3.19
C ILE A 297 -7.49 -6.47 3.74
N VAL A 298 -7.95 -6.98 4.89
CA VAL A 298 -9.20 -6.53 5.53
C VAL A 298 -9.07 -5.07 5.99
N PHE A 299 -7.93 -4.69 6.56
CA PHE A 299 -7.65 -3.29 6.90
C PHE A 299 -7.73 -2.39 5.67
N ALA A 300 -7.09 -2.79 4.57
CA ALA A 300 -7.11 -2.03 3.32
C ALA A 300 -8.53 -1.92 2.73
N THR A 301 -9.40 -2.93 2.95
CA THR A 301 -10.82 -2.88 2.58
C THR A 301 -11.56 -1.79 3.36
N VAL A 302 -11.33 -1.69 4.65
CA VAL A 302 -11.90 -0.65 5.53
C VAL A 302 -11.39 0.73 5.13
N TYR A 303 -10.09 0.88 4.92
CA TYR A 303 -9.45 2.12 4.49
C TYR A 303 -10.00 2.62 3.14
N GLY A 304 -10.27 1.72 2.21
CA GLY A 304 -10.83 2.04 0.89
C GLY A 304 -12.22 2.73 0.94
N GLN A 305 -12.97 2.58 2.05
CA GLN A 305 -14.29 3.23 2.20
C GLN A 305 -14.19 4.75 2.28
N MET A 306 -13.04 5.27 2.71
CA MET A 306 -12.78 6.71 2.81
C MET A 306 -12.95 7.44 1.48
N GLY A 307 -12.50 6.84 0.38
CA GLY A 307 -12.62 7.42 -0.96
C GLY A 307 -13.94 7.13 -1.68
N THR A 308 -14.84 6.34 -1.10
CA THR A 308 -16.07 5.87 -1.74
C THR A 308 -17.32 6.09 -0.87
N LEU A 309 -17.63 5.16 0.01
CA LEU A 309 -18.89 5.21 0.78
C LEU A 309 -18.94 6.37 1.77
N PHE A 310 -17.80 6.79 2.36
CA PHE A 310 -17.79 8.00 3.20
C PHE A 310 -18.11 9.25 2.37
N VAL A 311 -17.58 9.36 1.15
CA VAL A 311 -17.91 10.48 0.25
C VAL A 311 -19.38 10.45 -0.13
N LEU A 312 -19.94 9.29 -0.46
CA LEU A 312 -21.35 9.12 -0.80
C LEU A 312 -22.27 9.48 0.39
N GLN A 313 -21.92 9.04 1.61
CA GLN A 313 -22.60 9.45 2.84
C GLN A 313 -22.54 10.97 3.04
N GLY A 314 -21.36 11.57 2.86
CA GLY A 314 -21.14 13.02 2.99
C GLY A 314 -21.95 13.86 2.01
N ASN A 315 -22.23 13.33 0.81
CA ASN A 315 -23.08 14.01 -0.18
C ASN A 315 -24.54 14.21 0.28
N THR A 316 -24.99 13.46 1.28
CA THR A 316 -26.35 13.57 1.83
C THR A 316 -26.43 14.50 3.05
N LEU A 317 -25.31 14.98 3.56
CA LEU A 317 -25.21 15.82 4.75
C LEU A 317 -25.14 17.31 4.37
N ASP A 318 -25.42 18.18 5.33
CA ASP A 318 -25.27 19.63 5.13
C ASP A 318 -23.81 20.03 5.08
N ALA A 319 -23.37 20.39 3.88
CA ALA A 319 -22.00 20.79 3.58
C ALA A 319 -21.75 22.30 3.77
N SER A 320 -22.72 23.06 4.28
CA SER A 320 -22.65 24.51 4.41
C SER A 320 -21.63 24.92 5.47
N MET A 321 -20.72 25.82 5.09
CA MET A 321 -19.73 26.44 5.95
C MET A 321 -19.90 27.96 5.88
N GLY A 322 -20.90 28.45 6.61
CA GLY A 322 -21.35 29.85 6.51
C GLY A 322 -22.25 30.08 5.31
N PRO A 323 -22.60 31.35 5.04
CA PRO A 323 -23.69 31.69 4.09
C PRO A 323 -23.36 31.48 2.60
N HIS A 324 -22.05 31.42 2.25
CA HIS A 324 -21.64 31.43 0.83
C HIS A 324 -20.70 30.27 0.44
N PHE A 325 -20.29 29.42 1.37
CA PHE A 325 -19.33 28.36 1.09
C PHE A 325 -19.90 26.99 1.42
N LYS A 326 -19.76 26.04 0.50
CA LYS A 326 -20.07 24.62 0.70
C LYS A 326 -18.80 23.79 0.51
N ILE A 327 -18.45 22.99 1.51
CA ILE A 327 -17.30 22.10 1.43
C ILE A 327 -17.66 20.84 0.63
N PRO A 328 -16.89 20.46 -0.41
CA PRO A 328 -17.12 19.18 -1.08
C PRO A 328 -16.90 17.99 -0.14
N SER A 329 -17.79 17.00 -0.19
CA SER A 329 -17.69 15.80 0.67
C SER A 329 -16.34 15.08 0.55
N ALA A 330 -15.79 15.00 -0.67
CA ALA A 330 -14.49 14.40 -0.91
C ALA A 330 -13.31 15.17 -0.29
N SER A 331 -13.47 16.46 0.02
CA SER A 331 -12.44 17.26 0.70
C SER A 331 -12.26 16.88 2.17
N LEU A 332 -13.20 16.15 2.77
CA LEU A 332 -13.06 15.67 4.15
C LEU A 332 -11.91 14.68 4.34
N SER A 333 -11.39 14.08 3.28
CA SER A 333 -10.15 13.31 3.32
C SER A 333 -8.92 14.13 3.79
N ILE A 334 -9.02 15.47 3.83
CA ILE A 334 -8.02 16.33 4.47
C ILE A 334 -7.81 15.98 5.94
N PHE A 335 -8.88 15.57 6.64
CA PHE A 335 -8.80 15.21 8.06
C PHE A 335 -8.06 13.89 8.30
N ASP A 336 -8.05 12.98 7.33
CA ASP A 336 -7.18 11.81 7.31
C ASP A 336 -5.70 12.24 7.22
N THR A 337 -5.36 13.07 6.23
CA THR A 337 -3.99 13.61 6.08
C THR A 337 -3.52 14.39 7.32
N LEU A 338 -4.38 15.22 7.91
CA LEU A 338 -4.08 15.95 9.14
C LEU A 338 -3.91 15.00 10.33
N SER A 339 -4.71 13.94 10.40
CA SER A 339 -4.56 12.89 11.41
C SER A 339 -3.19 12.22 11.31
N VAL A 340 -2.76 11.82 10.11
CA VAL A 340 -1.43 11.24 9.88
C VAL A 340 -0.32 12.20 10.32
N ILE A 341 -0.40 13.48 9.92
CA ILE A 341 0.58 14.52 10.30
C ILE A 341 0.64 14.70 11.83
N ALA A 342 -0.49 14.61 12.52
CA ALA A 342 -0.55 14.74 13.96
C ALA A 342 -0.05 13.49 14.69
N TRP A 343 -0.45 12.30 14.22
CA TRP A 343 -0.14 11.04 14.90
C TRP A 343 1.31 10.59 14.73
N VAL A 344 2.01 10.94 13.65
CA VAL A 344 3.42 10.59 13.48
C VAL A 344 4.31 11.16 14.59
N PRO A 345 4.27 12.46 14.90
CA PRO A 345 5.02 13.01 16.04
C PRO A 345 4.55 12.48 17.40
N VAL A 346 3.24 12.27 17.58
CA VAL A 346 2.68 11.69 18.82
C VAL A 346 3.23 10.28 19.03
N TYR A 347 3.28 9.48 17.97
CA TYR A 347 3.86 8.14 18.02
C TYR A 347 5.34 8.19 18.43
N ASP A 348 6.16 8.96 17.70
CA ASP A 348 7.61 8.97 17.89
C ASP A 348 8.05 9.64 19.22
N LYS A 349 7.42 10.77 19.59
CA LYS A 349 7.87 11.57 20.73
C LYS A 349 7.15 11.24 22.04
N LEU A 350 5.96 10.64 21.97
CA LEU A 350 5.16 10.35 23.17
C LEU A 350 4.99 8.84 23.38
N LEU A 351 4.44 8.12 22.37
CA LEU A 351 4.08 6.71 22.55
C LEU A 351 5.30 5.78 22.60
N VAL A 352 6.31 5.99 21.76
CA VAL A 352 7.53 5.17 21.75
C VAL A 352 8.32 5.31 23.06
N PRO A 353 8.60 6.53 23.61
CA PRO A 353 9.26 6.67 24.90
C PRO A 353 8.45 6.05 26.05
N LEU A 354 7.13 6.26 26.06
CA LEU A 354 6.25 5.66 27.08
C LEU A 354 6.25 4.14 27.00
N ALA A 355 6.13 3.58 25.80
CA ALA A 355 6.20 2.15 25.61
C ALA A 355 7.57 1.57 25.97
N ARG A 356 8.65 2.31 25.69
CA ARG A 356 10.02 1.92 26.07
C ARG A 356 10.19 1.84 27.59
N SER A 357 9.62 2.77 28.33
CA SER A 357 9.67 2.75 29.80
C SER A 357 8.94 1.56 30.42
N VAL A 358 7.88 1.06 29.75
CA VAL A 358 7.07 -0.07 30.21
C VAL A 358 7.62 -1.41 29.72
N THR A 359 8.01 -1.47 28.44
CA THR A 359 8.42 -2.74 27.79
C THR A 359 9.91 -3.04 27.89
N GLY A 360 10.75 -2.05 28.21
CA GLY A 360 12.21 -2.18 28.21
C GLY A 360 12.84 -2.36 26.82
N LYS A 361 12.04 -2.32 25.74
CA LYS A 361 12.54 -2.52 24.38
C LYS A 361 12.96 -1.19 23.75
N PRO A 362 14.11 -1.12 23.03
CA PRO A 362 14.61 0.13 22.43
C PRO A 362 13.59 0.80 21.47
N ARG A 363 12.83 0.00 20.73
CA ARG A 363 11.79 0.47 19.78
C ARG A 363 10.42 0.69 20.43
N GLY A 364 10.27 0.45 21.73
CA GLY A 364 9.00 0.53 22.45
C GLY A 364 8.04 -0.61 22.09
N PHE A 365 7.35 -0.51 20.98
CA PHE A 365 6.50 -1.58 20.43
C PHE A 365 7.25 -2.43 19.41
N THR A 366 6.90 -3.72 19.32
CA THR A 366 7.27 -4.51 18.15
C THR A 366 6.43 -4.06 16.94
N GLN A 367 6.94 -4.28 15.73
CA GLN A 367 6.22 -3.91 14.50
C GLN A 367 4.86 -4.62 14.41
N LEU A 368 4.78 -5.89 14.83
CA LEU A 368 3.52 -6.64 14.91
C LEU A 368 2.56 -6.04 15.94
N GLN A 369 3.06 -5.64 17.12
CA GLN A 369 2.22 -4.96 18.11
C GLN A 369 1.67 -3.64 17.57
N ARG A 370 2.50 -2.85 16.88
CA ARG A 370 2.10 -1.61 16.23
C ARG A 370 0.97 -1.86 15.22
N MET A 371 1.14 -2.83 14.31
CA MET A 371 0.10 -3.20 13.36
C MET A 371 -1.19 -3.67 14.04
N GLY A 372 -1.09 -4.48 15.10
CA GLY A 372 -2.24 -4.93 15.88
C GLY A 372 -3.04 -3.78 16.49
N ILE A 373 -2.37 -2.77 17.05
CA ILE A 373 -3.01 -1.55 17.56
C ILE A 373 -3.77 -0.83 16.42
N GLY A 374 -3.17 -0.71 15.24
CA GLY A 374 -3.82 -0.11 14.08
C GLY A 374 -5.08 -0.85 13.64
N LEU A 375 -5.05 -2.19 13.65
CA LEU A 375 -6.24 -3.01 13.35
C LEU A 375 -7.38 -2.73 14.35
N VAL A 376 -7.08 -2.60 15.65
CA VAL A 376 -8.10 -2.24 16.66
C VAL A 376 -8.65 -0.83 16.41
N ILE A 377 -7.79 0.15 16.10
CA ILE A 377 -8.23 1.52 15.80
C ILE A 377 -9.17 1.54 14.59
N SER A 378 -8.92 0.71 13.57
CA SER A 378 -9.78 0.63 12.37
C SER A 378 -11.20 0.15 12.69
N ILE A 379 -11.37 -0.71 13.70
CA ILE A 379 -12.69 -1.13 14.19
C ILE A 379 -13.46 0.10 14.69
N PHE A 380 -12.81 0.95 15.49
CA PHE A 380 -13.45 2.18 16.00
C PHE A 380 -13.82 3.17 14.88
N ALA A 381 -13.05 3.22 13.78
CA ALA A 381 -13.41 4.02 12.62
C ALA A 381 -14.73 3.54 11.98
N MET A 382 -14.91 2.23 11.83
CA MET A 382 -16.16 1.66 11.29
C MET A 382 -17.33 1.83 12.26
N LEU A 383 -17.09 1.70 13.56
CA LEU A 383 -18.11 1.99 14.58
C LEU A 383 -18.56 3.46 14.51
N ALA A 384 -17.62 4.40 14.38
CA ALA A 384 -17.94 5.83 14.24
C ALA A 384 -18.78 6.10 12.99
N ALA A 385 -18.42 5.49 11.85
CA ALA A 385 -19.18 5.60 10.60
C ALA A 385 -20.60 5.02 10.72
N GLY A 386 -20.74 3.85 11.37
CA GLY A 386 -22.02 3.23 11.61
C GLY A 386 -22.92 4.03 12.57
N ILE A 387 -22.33 4.60 13.63
CA ILE A 387 -23.06 5.47 14.57
C ILE A 387 -23.55 6.74 13.86
N LEU A 388 -22.70 7.39 13.07
CA LEU A 388 -23.11 8.55 12.30
C LEU A 388 -24.27 8.22 11.34
N GLU A 389 -24.22 7.05 10.71
CA GLU A 389 -25.28 6.60 9.82
C GLU A 389 -26.61 6.38 10.56
N LEU A 390 -26.58 5.80 11.76
CA LEU A 390 -27.78 5.67 12.60
C LEU A 390 -28.37 7.04 12.96
N VAL A 391 -27.52 8.02 13.31
CA VAL A 391 -27.96 9.40 13.59
C VAL A 391 -28.59 10.02 12.35
N ARG A 392 -27.98 9.79 11.17
CA ARG A 392 -28.50 10.27 9.88
C ARG A 392 -29.87 9.68 9.57
N LEU A 393 -30.04 8.36 9.70
CA LEU A 393 -31.31 7.68 9.46
C LEU A 393 -32.41 8.13 10.45
N ARG A 394 -32.08 8.37 11.71
CA ARG A 394 -33.01 8.94 12.69
C ARG A 394 -33.46 10.36 12.29
N SER A 395 -32.54 11.18 11.81
CA SER A 395 -32.84 12.53 11.32
C SER A 395 -33.75 12.50 10.09
N ILE A 396 -33.52 11.56 9.16
CA ILE A 396 -34.40 11.33 8.00
C ILE A 396 -35.81 11.00 8.46
N ALA A 397 -35.96 10.06 9.39
CA ALA A 397 -37.27 9.67 9.90
C ALA A 397 -37.99 10.80 10.65
N ALA A 398 -37.26 11.63 11.41
CA ALA A 398 -37.82 12.75 12.14
C ALA A 398 -38.31 13.88 11.24
N HIS A 399 -37.67 14.11 10.08
CA HIS A 399 -38.02 15.22 9.16
C HIS A 399 -38.70 14.76 7.87
N GLY A 400 -38.89 13.46 7.64
CA GLY A 400 -39.51 12.90 6.44
C GLY A 400 -38.69 13.09 5.15
N LEU A 401 -37.34 13.14 5.27
CA LEU A 401 -36.40 13.47 4.17
C LEU A 401 -35.98 12.22 3.37
N TYR A 402 -36.93 11.56 2.74
CA TYR A 402 -36.71 10.33 1.97
C TYR A 402 -36.38 10.58 0.49
N GLY A 403 -36.40 11.82 0.03
CA GLY A 403 -36.11 12.17 -1.36
C GLY A 403 -34.62 12.00 -1.69
N LYS A 404 -34.31 11.59 -2.92
CA LYS A 404 -32.91 11.38 -3.39
C LYS A 404 -32.04 12.65 -3.31
N LYS A 405 -32.66 13.83 -3.38
CA LYS A 405 -31.96 15.13 -3.33
C LYS A 405 -32.08 15.84 -1.99
N ASP A 406 -32.77 15.23 -1.02
CA ASP A 406 -32.93 15.82 0.30
C ASP A 406 -31.60 15.83 1.05
N ILE A 407 -31.25 16.99 1.56
CA ILE A 407 -30.05 17.19 2.40
C ILE A 407 -30.50 17.07 3.86
N ILE A 408 -29.81 16.23 4.58
CA ILE A 408 -30.09 15.96 5.99
C ILE A 408 -29.53 17.13 6.82
N PRO A 409 -30.27 17.70 7.80
CA PRO A 409 -29.84 18.84 8.62
C PRO A 409 -28.82 18.42 9.68
N ILE A 410 -27.78 17.71 9.26
CA ILE A 410 -26.62 17.31 10.06
C ILE A 410 -25.39 17.84 9.34
N SER A 411 -24.54 18.57 10.05
CA SER A 411 -23.32 19.11 9.47
C SER A 411 -22.40 17.98 8.98
N ILE A 412 -21.81 18.15 7.81
CA ILE A 412 -20.85 17.21 7.22
C ILE A 412 -19.62 16.99 8.13
N PHE A 413 -19.31 17.94 9.02
CA PHE A 413 -18.20 17.80 9.98
C PHE A 413 -18.41 16.68 11.01
N TRP A 414 -19.61 16.11 11.14
CA TRP A 414 -19.80 14.90 11.92
C TRP A 414 -19.09 13.67 11.34
N GLN A 415 -18.60 13.75 10.10
CA GLN A 415 -17.74 12.73 9.51
C GLN A 415 -16.27 12.84 9.96
N VAL A 416 -15.83 13.98 10.53
CA VAL A 416 -14.44 14.18 10.93
C VAL A 416 -13.91 13.07 11.86
N PRO A 417 -14.65 12.61 12.88
CA PRO A 417 -14.18 11.51 13.74
C PRO A 417 -13.81 10.25 12.98
N GLN A 418 -14.62 9.82 11.99
CA GLN A 418 -14.33 8.60 11.22
C GLN A 418 -13.08 8.76 10.33
N TYR A 419 -12.88 9.94 9.70
CA TYR A 419 -11.67 10.24 8.92
C TYR A 419 -10.43 10.35 9.82
N PHE A 420 -10.55 11.00 10.98
CA PHE A 420 -9.44 11.18 11.91
C PHE A 420 -8.99 9.85 12.52
N VAL A 421 -9.92 8.98 12.88
CA VAL A 421 -9.63 7.66 13.46
C VAL A 421 -9.02 6.73 12.39
N ILE A 422 -9.51 6.77 11.13
CA ILE A 422 -8.92 5.94 10.08
C ILE A 422 -7.48 6.38 9.75
N GLY A 423 -7.18 7.68 9.77
CA GLY A 423 -5.82 8.20 9.60
C GLY A 423 -4.89 7.78 10.75
N ALA A 424 -5.39 7.75 11.98
CA ALA A 424 -4.64 7.15 13.10
C ALA A 424 -4.35 5.67 12.83
N ALA A 425 -5.36 4.89 12.41
CA ALA A 425 -5.18 3.48 12.07
C ALA A 425 -4.16 3.27 10.94
N GLU A 426 -4.10 4.17 9.96
CA GLU A 426 -3.13 4.17 8.87
C GLU A 426 -1.69 4.27 9.38
N VAL A 427 -1.40 5.22 10.27
CA VAL A 427 -0.06 5.40 10.85
C VAL A 427 0.42 4.15 11.60
N PHE A 428 -0.48 3.48 12.31
CA PHE A 428 -0.13 2.27 13.03
C PHE A 428 -0.03 1.06 12.11
N THR A 429 -0.95 0.86 11.17
CA THR A 429 -1.02 -0.34 10.33
C THR A 429 -0.11 -0.23 9.11
N PHE A 430 -0.31 0.76 8.21
CA PHE A 430 0.44 0.82 6.96
C PHE A 430 1.91 1.18 7.16
N VAL A 431 2.22 2.15 8.03
CA VAL A 431 3.62 2.47 8.32
C VAL A 431 4.28 1.31 9.05
N GLY A 432 3.56 0.68 10.02
CA GLY A 432 4.05 -0.53 10.69
C GLY A 432 4.27 -1.69 9.73
N GLN A 433 3.40 -1.87 8.74
CA GLN A 433 3.53 -2.89 7.70
C GLN A 433 4.72 -2.62 6.78
N LEU A 434 4.91 -1.38 6.33
CA LEU A 434 6.06 -1.01 5.49
C LEU A 434 7.38 -1.27 6.22
N GLU A 435 7.50 -0.84 7.48
CA GLU A 435 8.68 -1.08 8.31
C GLU A 435 8.91 -2.57 8.51
N PHE A 436 7.86 -3.34 8.82
CA PHE A 436 7.94 -4.78 9.02
C PHE A 436 8.39 -5.51 7.76
N PHE A 437 7.79 -5.22 6.61
CA PHE A 437 8.15 -5.86 5.35
C PHE A 437 9.56 -5.48 4.88
N TYR A 438 10.02 -4.27 5.16
CA TYR A 438 11.38 -3.85 4.88
C TYR A 438 12.42 -4.55 5.77
N ASP A 439 12.17 -4.62 7.08
CA ASP A 439 13.09 -5.20 8.06
C ASP A 439 13.17 -6.74 7.93
N GLN A 440 12.02 -7.40 7.69
CA GLN A 440 11.95 -8.85 7.59
C GLN A 440 12.28 -9.38 6.19
N ALA A 441 12.32 -8.50 5.18
CA ALA A 441 12.71 -8.89 3.83
C ALA A 441 14.19 -9.31 3.79
N PRO A 442 14.53 -10.30 2.93
CA PRO A 442 15.91 -10.53 2.53
C PRO A 442 16.48 -9.28 1.83
N ASP A 443 17.78 -9.00 2.03
CA ASP A 443 18.39 -7.78 1.51
C ASP A 443 18.23 -7.66 -0.02
N ALA A 444 18.41 -8.77 -0.73
CA ALA A 444 18.25 -8.85 -2.19
C ALA A 444 16.79 -8.86 -2.69
N MET A 445 15.78 -8.92 -1.80
CA MET A 445 14.35 -8.98 -2.15
C MET A 445 13.52 -7.85 -1.51
N ARG A 446 14.17 -6.82 -0.98
CA ARG A 446 13.48 -5.69 -0.33
C ARG A 446 12.48 -4.99 -1.25
N SER A 447 12.83 -4.78 -2.53
CA SER A 447 11.91 -4.17 -3.51
C SER A 447 10.68 -5.04 -3.75
N MET A 448 10.86 -6.35 -3.88
CA MET A 448 9.75 -7.30 -4.06
C MET A 448 8.85 -7.37 -2.82
N CYS A 449 9.41 -7.41 -1.62
CA CYS A 449 8.62 -7.41 -0.38
C CYS A 449 7.87 -6.09 -0.19
N SER A 450 8.47 -4.95 -0.55
CA SER A 450 7.80 -3.64 -0.55
C SER A 450 6.65 -3.59 -1.57
N ALA A 451 6.86 -4.13 -2.77
CA ALA A 451 5.80 -4.26 -3.76
C ALA A 451 4.68 -5.21 -3.28
N LEU A 452 5.04 -6.32 -2.61
CA LEU A 452 4.07 -7.22 -1.98
C LEU A 452 3.22 -6.48 -0.92
N ALA A 453 3.83 -5.64 -0.09
CA ALA A 453 3.09 -4.82 0.88
C ALA A 453 2.07 -3.90 0.18
N LEU A 454 2.42 -3.29 -0.96
CA LEU A 454 1.49 -2.46 -1.73
C LEU A 454 0.30 -3.25 -2.30
N THR A 455 0.48 -4.53 -2.64
CA THR A 455 -0.62 -5.37 -3.15
C THR A 455 -1.70 -5.64 -2.10
N THR A 456 -1.42 -5.45 -0.81
CA THR A 456 -2.43 -5.49 0.25
C THR A 456 -3.57 -4.51 -0.03
N VAL A 457 -3.22 -3.28 -0.46
CA VAL A 457 -4.22 -2.26 -0.82
C VAL A 457 -5.00 -2.65 -2.06
N ALA A 458 -4.34 -3.25 -3.06
CA ALA A 458 -5.01 -3.75 -4.26
C ALA A 458 -6.07 -4.81 -3.93
N LEU A 459 -5.67 -5.83 -3.17
CA LEU A 459 -6.58 -6.92 -2.78
C LEU A 459 -7.67 -6.43 -1.83
N GLY A 460 -7.38 -5.47 -0.95
CA GLY A 460 -8.37 -4.82 -0.12
C GLY A 460 -9.43 -4.08 -0.95
N SER A 461 -9.01 -3.39 -2.01
CA SER A 461 -9.93 -2.74 -2.96
C SER A 461 -10.81 -3.76 -3.68
N TYR A 462 -10.24 -4.88 -4.16
CA TYR A 462 -11.03 -5.92 -4.82
C TYR A 462 -11.97 -6.64 -3.84
N LEU A 463 -11.54 -6.89 -2.60
CA LEU A 463 -12.40 -7.43 -1.55
C LEU A 463 -13.55 -6.46 -1.23
N SER A 464 -13.29 -5.14 -1.17
CA SER A 464 -14.34 -4.13 -1.02
C SER A 464 -15.38 -4.22 -2.15
N THR A 465 -14.92 -4.31 -3.41
CA THR A 465 -15.79 -4.47 -4.57
C THR A 465 -16.64 -5.74 -4.47
N LEU A 466 -16.03 -6.85 -4.08
CA LEU A 466 -16.73 -8.12 -3.89
C LEU A 466 -17.82 -7.99 -2.82
N LEU A 467 -17.49 -7.42 -1.65
CA LEU A 467 -18.44 -7.24 -0.55
C LEU A 467 -19.60 -6.33 -0.95
N VAL A 468 -19.32 -5.17 -1.57
CA VAL A 468 -20.38 -4.26 -2.05
C VAL A 468 -21.28 -4.95 -3.08
N THR A 469 -20.70 -5.71 -4.02
CA THR A 469 -21.45 -6.42 -5.06
C THR A 469 -22.33 -7.52 -4.46
N VAL A 470 -21.78 -8.34 -3.56
CA VAL A 470 -22.51 -9.45 -2.90
C VAL A 470 -23.63 -8.88 -2.03
N VAL A 471 -23.33 -7.89 -1.19
CA VAL A 471 -24.32 -7.24 -0.33
C VAL A 471 -25.43 -6.62 -1.16
N SER A 472 -25.11 -5.84 -2.20
CA SER A 472 -26.11 -5.25 -3.07
C SER A 472 -27.01 -6.32 -3.72
N LYS A 473 -26.43 -7.38 -4.30
CA LYS A 473 -27.19 -8.46 -4.95
C LYS A 473 -28.09 -9.25 -3.97
N VAL A 474 -27.58 -9.50 -2.76
CA VAL A 474 -28.34 -10.29 -1.76
C VAL A 474 -29.47 -9.46 -1.17
N THR A 475 -29.22 -8.18 -0.87
CA THR A 475 -30.19 -7.32 -0.16
C THR A 475 -31.26 -6.72 -1.07
N THR A 476 -31.03 -6.70 -2.40
CA THR A 476 -32.05 -6.28 -3.39
C THR A 476 -32.94 -7.42 -3.89
N LYS A 477 -32.69 -8.68 -3.47
CA LYS A 477 -33.58 -9.81 -3.83
C LYS A 477 -35.01 -9.57 -3.37
N GLY A 478 -35.97 -9.93 -4.22
CA GLY A 478 -37.40 -9.81 -3.92
C GLY A 478 -37.96 -8.37 -4.04
N GLY A 479 -37.26 -7.45 -4.69
CA GLY A 479 -37.71 -6.07 -4.87
C GLY A 479 -37.43 -5.16 -3.68
N ASN A 480 -36.60 -5.60 -2.73
CA ASN A 480 -36.18 -4.77 -1.59
C ASN A 480 -35.24 -3.64 -2.05
N VAL A 481 -35.23 -2.54 -1.31
CA VAL A 481 -34.40 -1.35 -1.59
C VAL A 481 -32.89 -1.65 -1.51
N GLY A 482 -32.51 -2.65 -0.72
CA GLY A 482 -31.09 -2.99 -0.49
C GLY A 482 -30.41 -2.08 0.53
N TRP A 483 -29.16 -2.44 0.90
CA TRP A 483 -28.39 -1.65 1.89
C TRP A 483 -27.72 -0.42 1.27
N ILE A 484 -27.30 -0.52 0.01
CA ILE A 484 -26.57 0.52 -0.72
C ILE A 484 -27.36 0.88 -2.00
N PRO A 485 -28.56 1.47 -1.87
CA PRO A 485 -29.34 1.89 -3.03
C PRO A 485 -28.80 3.20 -3.62
N ASP A 486 -29.27 3.57 -4.79
CA ASP A 486 -28.94 4.84 -5.43
C ASP A 486 -29.46 6.06 -4.61
N ASN A 487 -30.60 5.91 -3.95
CA ASN A 487 -31.06 6.85 -2.93
C ASN A 487 -30.64 6.35 -1.54
N LEU A 488 -29.54 6.86 -1.00
CA LEU A 488 -29.03 6.47 0.32
C LEU A 488 -29.98 6.83 1.47
N ASN A 489 -30.94 7.74 1.27
CA ASN A 489 -31.88 8.15 2.32
C ASN A 489 -32.92 7.08 2.66
N VAL A 490 -33.07 6.06 1.81
CA VAL A 490 -33.95 4.90 2.05
C VAL A 490 -33.17 3.60 2.26
N GLY A 491 -31.84 3.64 2.20
CA GLY A 491 -30.94 2.49 2.37
C GLY A 491 -30.54 2.27 3.83
N HIS A 492 -29.69 1.24 4.03
CA HIS A 492 -29.14 0.84 5.33
C HIS A 492 -27.62 0.71 5.24
N LEU A 493 -26.94 1.83 4.96
CA LEU A 493 -25.49 1.86 4.90
C LEU A 493 -24.85 1.55 6.27
N ASP A 494 -25.57 1.77 7.37
CA ASP A 494 -25.19 1.37 8.72
C ASP A 494 -24.88 -0.14 8.81
N TYR A 495 -25.70 -1.00 8.22
CA TYR A 495 -25.48 -2.45 8.23
C TYR A 495 -24.18 -2.83 7.51
N PHE A 496 -23.82 -2.11 6.45
CA PHE A 496 -22.57 -2.35 5.76
C PHE A 496 -21.35 -1.95 6.61
N PHE A 497 -21.41 -0.82 7.33
CA PHE A 497 -20.35 -0.43 8.26
C PHE A 497 -20.22 -1.39 9.45
N TRP A 498 -21.35 -1.90 9.99
CA TRP A 498 -21.33 -2.93 11.02
C TRP A 498 -20.75 -4.25 10.51
N LEU A 499 -21.04 -4.63 9.26
CA LEU A 499 -20.42 -5.80 8.63
C LEU A 499 -18.91 -5.64 8.54
N LEU A 500 -18.41 -4.48 8.11
CA LEU A 500 -16.97 -4.22 8.06
C LEU A 500 -16.33 -4.20 9.45
N ALA A 501 -17.00 -3.66 10.46
CA ALA A 501 -16.54 -3.71 11.84
C ALA A 501 -16.42 -5.17 12.35
N ALA A 502 -17.43 -6.01 12.09
CA ALA A 502 -17.41 -7.41 12.46
C ALA A 502 -16.30 -8.20 11.75
N LEU A 503 -16.10 -7.96 10.46
CA LEU A 503 -14.99 -8.55 9.69
C LEU A 503 -13.62 -8.10 10.24
N SER A 504 -13.49 -6.84 10.66
CA SER A 504 -12.26 -6.31 11.27
C SER A 504 -11.97 -6.97 12.63
N VAL A 505 -12.99 -7.20 13.45
CA VAL A 505 -12.84 -7.95 14.72
C VAL A 505 -12.39 -9.39 14.45
N ALA A 506 -13.02 -10.08 13.51
CA ALA A 506 -12.65 -11.45 13.14
C ALA A 506 -11.20 -11.48 12.60
N ASN A 507 -10.84 -10.54 11.73
CA ASN A 507 -9.48 -10.41 11.21
C ASN A 507 -8.46 -10.14 12.30
N PHE A 508 -8.78 -9.30 13.29
CA PHE A 508 -7.90 -9.03 14.43
C PHE A 508 -7.63 -10.28 15.25
N ALA A 509 -8.67 -11.12 15.51
CA ALA A 509 -8.49 -12.40 16.19
C ALA A 509 -7.56 -13.35 15.42
N VAL A 510 -7.75 -13.47 14.09
CA VAL A 510 -6.86 -14.25 13.22
C VAL A 510 -5.43 -13.66 13.22
N TYR A 511 -5.31 -12.32 13.16
CA TYR A 511 -4.01 -11.65 13.23
C TYR A 511 -3.24 -11.98 14.50
N LEU A 512 -3.88 -12.02 15.66
CA LEU A 512 -3.23 -12.37 16.94
C LEU A 512 -2.64 -13.78 16.89
N VAL A 513 -3.34 -14.75 16.29
CA VAL A 513 -2.83 -16.11 16.10
C VAL A 513 -1.61 -16.10 15.18
N ILE A 514 -1.69 -15.41 14.03
CA ILE A 514 -0.58 -15.32 13.06
C ILE A 514 0.63 -14.64 13.70
N ALA A 515 0.42 -13.53 14.41
CA ALA A 515 1.49 -12.76 15.07
C ALA A 515 2.20 -13.58 16.17
N SER A 516 1.47 -14.44 16.88
CA SER A 516 2.06 -15.35 17.89
C SER A 516 2.92 -16.46 17.28
N TRP A 517 2.59 -16.88 16.05
CA TRP A 517 3.32 -17.91 15.32
C TRP A 517 4.55 -17.37 14.56
N TYR A 518 4.64 -16.05 14.31
CA TYR A 518 5.67 -15.44 13.49
C TYR A 518 7.05 -15.49 14.16
N THR A 519 8.05 -15.98 13.42
CA THR A 519 9.45 -15.99 13.85
C THR A 519 10.23 -14.91 13.08
N TYR A 520 10.83 -13.97 13.83
CA TYR A 520 11.63 -12.89 13.24
C TYR A 520 12.90 -13.42 12.57
N LYS A 521 13.30 -12.76 11.47
CA LYS A 521 14.54 -13.00 10.73
C LYS A 521 15.75 -12.82 11.66
N LYS A 522 16.72 -13.75 11.61
CA LYS A 522 18.02 -13.65 12.25
C LYS A 522 19.10 -13.63 11.19
N THR A 523 20.05 -12.71 11.31
CA THR A 523 21.26 -12.68 10.49
C THR A 523 22.41 -13.30 11.23
N ALA A 524 23.35 -13.91 10.53
CA ALA A 524 24.54 -14.56 11.13
C ALA A 524 25.42 -13.56 11.93
N GLU A 525 25.22 -12.25 11.72
CA GLU A 525 25.93 -11.19 12.47
C GLU A 525 25.23 -10.82 13.80
N ASP A 526 24.00 -11.26 14.04
CA ASP A 526 23.24 -11.03 15.27
C ASP A 526 23.59 -12.03 16.40
N GLY A 527 24.70 -12.75 16.28
CA GLY A 527 25.25 -13.59 17.36
C GLY A 527 25.49 -12.76 18.63
N PRO A 528 25.49 -13.40 19.84
CA PRO A 528 25.67 -12.68 21.10
C PRO A 528 26.96 -11.86 21.03
N ALA A 529 26.82 -10.54 21.29
CA ALA A 529 27.98 -9.65 21.32
C ALA A 529 29.08 -10.25 22.18
N PRO A 530 30.34 -10.25 21.71
CA PRO A 530 31.45 -10.77 22.49
C PRO A 530 31.47 -10.11 23.88
N ALA A 531 31.67 -10.91 24.92
CA ALA A 531 31.63 -10.49 26.32
C ALA A 531 32.73 -9.48 26.71
N GLU A 532 33.44 -8.89 25.75
CA GLU A 532 34.56 -7.98 25.98
C GLU A 532 34.18 -6.52 26.33
N ASP A 533 32.94 -6.12 26.12
CA ASP A 533 32.55 -4.71 26.40
C ASP A 533 32.05 -4.47 27.84
N LYS A 534 32.02 -5.53 28.69
CA LYS A 534 31.71 -5.36 30.14
C LYS A 534 32.92 -5.05 31.02
N LEU A 535 34.14 -5.19 30.51
CA LEU A 535 35.35 -4.93 31.28
C LEU A 535 35.90 -3.51 31.16
N LYS A 536 35.39 -2.68 30.23
CA LYS A 536 35.84 -1.28 30.11
C LYS A 536 35.01 -0.27 30.90
N GLY A 537 33.94 -0.73 31.58
CA GLY A 537 33.06 0.16 32.39
C GLY A 537 33.43 0.24 33.88
N GLU A 538 34.30 -0.63 34.38
CA GLU A 538 34.66 -0.67 35.81
C GLU A 538 36.02 -0.03 36.16
N ASP A 539 36.89 0.22 35.19
CA ASP A 539 38.25 0.77 35.44
C ASP A 539 38.32 2.32 35.39
N GLY A 540 37.17 2.96 35.08
CA GLY A 540 37.04 4.44 35.01
C GLY A 540 36.67 5.14 36.35
N ARG A 541 36.47 4.43 37.45
CA ARG A 541 36.00 5.03 38.74
C ARG A 541 37.00 5.01 39.89
N GLN A 542 38.30 4.73 39.65
CA GLN A 542 39.28 4.71 40.71
C GLN A 542 40.38 5.81 40.64
N HIS A 543 40.26 6.84 39.83
CA HIS A 543 41.19 7.96 39.79
C HIS A 543 40.53 9.32 39.86
N GLU A 544 39.61 9.56 40.82
CA GLU A 544 39.27 10.88 41.33
C GLU A 544 38.88 10.73 42.81
N GLN A 545 39.88 10.73 43.66
CA GLN A 545 39.86 11.20 45.05
C GLN A 545 41.09 12.01 45.32
#